data_7b7a355595f0ba9eb1c6a7254a271085
#
_entry.id   7b7a355595f0ba9eb1c6a7254a271085
#
_cell.length_a   1.000
_cell.length_b   1.000
_cell.length_c   1.000
_cell.angle_alpha   90.00
_cell.angle_beta   90.00
_cell.angle_gamma   90.00
#
_symmetry.space_group_name_H-M   'P 1'
#
loop_
_entity.id
_entity.type
_entity.pdbx_description
1 polymer ?
#
loop_
_entity_poly.entity_id
_entity_poly.type
_entity_poly.pdbx_seq_one_letter_code
_entity_poly.pdbx_strand_id
1 'polypeptide(L)'
;MKKNYISILNVLACIGVVILHTFETGYTSDANFVFEVLIRAIAYCAVPVFFMITGATLIDYRERYDTKTFFKKRLLKVIIPLIIWSIIYFIINFFKGKFSINDLSFKFVFEYFFLVKTNPIFWFFVVIIGIYLAIPVISLIPQESRRKAFLYIIIITFVFNQFLPDLLYHLNLNYNYDLKFPLTYSGWISFIFIGYYIDGYHLYSLDIILINMK
;
A
#
# COMPACT_ATOMS: atom_id res chain seq x y z
N MET A 1 4.45 -6.63 23.42
CA MET A 1 5.29 -5.40 23.41
C MET A 1 4.98 -4.57 22.17
N LYS A 2 4.87 -3.25 22.32
CA LYS A 2 4.70 -2.35 21.16
C LYS A 2 6.07 -2.21 20.49
N LYS A 3 6.20 -2.64 19.24
CA LYS A 3 7.48 -2.58 18.52
C LYS A 3 7.78 -1.12 18.18
N ASN A 4 8.69 -0.47 18.87
CA ASN A 4 8.99 0.96 18.72
C ASN A 4 9.39 1.34 17.29
N TYR A 5 10.12 0.46 16.59
CA TYR A 5 10.53 0.71 15.20
C TYR A 5 9.35 0.86 14.23
N ILE A 6 8.23 0.13 14.45
CA ILE A 6 7.02 0.27 13.62
C ILE A 6 6.42 1.69 13.76
N SER A 7 6.45 2.25 14.96
CA SER A 7 5.97 3.62 15.18
C SER A 7 6.87 4.64 14.47
N ILE A 8 8.18 4.44 14.51
CA ILE A 8 9.15 5.30 13.81
C ILE A 8 8.94 5.19 12.29
N LEU A 9 8.83 3.98 11.73
CA LEU A 9 8.58 3.77 10.31
C LEU A 9 7.26 4.41 9.85
N ASN A 10 6.20 4.34 10.67
CA ASN A 10 4.93 5.01 10.36
C ASN A 10 5.11 6.54 10.26
N VAL A 11 5.84 7.16 11.20
CA VAL A 11 6.09 8.61 11.17
C VAL A 11 6.91 9.00 9.94
N LEU A 12 7.99 8.26 9.65
CA LEU A 12 8.82 8.51 8.47
C LEU A 12 8.02 8.34 7.17
N ALA A 13 7.18 7.32 7.08
CA ALA A 13 6.32 7.12 5.92
C ALA A 13 5.27 8.25 5.78
N CYS A 14 4.68 8.75 6.88
CA CYS A 14 3.80 9.91 6.83
C CYS A 14 4.54 11.15 6.29
N ILE A 15 5.74 11.42 6.76
CA ILE A 15 6.56 12.54 6.27
C ILE A 15 6.86 12.36 4.76
N GLY A 16 7.24 11.15 4.34
CA GLY A 16 7.49 10.84 2.93
C GLY A 16 6.27 11.10 2.04
N VAL A 17 5.07 10.70 2.48
CA VAL A 17 3.82 10.99 1.73
C VAL A 17 3.57 12.50 1.63
N VAL A 18 3.79 13.27 2.69
CA VAL A 18 3.65 14.73 2.65
C VAL A 18 4.63 15.33 1.64
N ILE A 19 5.89 14.90 1.66
CA ILE A 19 6.91 15.33 0.69
C ILE A 19 6.44 15.05 -0.74
N LEU A 20 5.93 13.85 -1.05
CA LEU A 20 5.45 13.49 -2.38
C LEU A 20 4.33 14.40 -2.91
N HIS A 21 3.50 14.95 -2.01
CA HIS A 21 2.37 15.78 -2.38
C HIS A 21 2.63 17.29 -2.29
N THR A 22 3.73 17.70 -1.68
CA THR A 22 4.10 19.13 -1.54
C THR A 22 5.18 19.56 -2.52
N PHE A 23 6.05 18.65 -2.96
CA PHE A 23 7.02 18.96 -4.00
C PHE A 23 6.34 18.89 -5.38
N GLU A 24 5.90 20.03 -5.90
CA GLU A 24 5.52 20.14 -7.31
C GLU A 24 6.81 20.16 -8.16
N THR A 25 6.90 19.19 -9.07
CA THR A 25 7.97 19.21 -10.07
C THR A 25 7.67 20.26 -11.13
N GLY A 26 8.21 21.45 -10.95
CA GLY A 26 8.60 22.22 -12.12
C GLY A 26 9.80 21.50 -12.73
N TYR A 27 9.66 20.93 -13.91
CA TYR A 27 10.80 20.41 -14.68
C TYR A 27 11.67 21.60 -15.13
N THR A 28 12.36 22.21 -14.18
CA THR A 28 13.36 23.24 -14.46
C THR A 28 14.72 22.53 -14.50
N SER A 29 15.49 22.81 -15.53
CA SER A 29 16.84 22.25 -15.74
C SER A 29 17.90 22.81 -14.77
N ASP A 30 17.48 23.26 -13.59
CA ASP A 30 18.35 23.91 -12.61
C ASP A 30 19.10 22.87 -11.76
N ALA A 31 20.17 23.31 -11.12
CA ALA A 31 21.01 22.48 -10.24
C ALA A 31 20.23 21.78 -9.11
N ASN A 32 19.05 22.28 -8.75
CA ASN A 32 18.16 21.69 -7.76
C ASN A 32 17.40 20.46 -8.25
N PHE A 33 17.32 20.23 -9.58
CA PHE A 33 16.58 19.11 -10.17
C PHE A 33 17.02 17.74 -9.62
N VAL A 34 18.34 17.51 -9.57
CA VAL A 34 18.88 16.23 -9.08
C VAL A 34 18.51 16.02 -7.62
N PHE A 35 18.57 17.06 -6.81
CA PHE A 35 18.21 17.01 -5.39
C PHE A 35 16.72 16.71 -5.20
N GLU A 36 15.84 17.35 -5.97
CA GLU A 36 14.41 17.11 -5.93
C GLU A 36 14.06 15.66 -6.36
N VAL A 37 14.69 15.16 -7.42
CA VAL A 37 14.52 13.77 -7.89
C VAL A 37 14.93 12.77 -6.81
N LEU A 38 16.06 12.99 -6.14
CA LEU A 38 16.55 12.13 -5.06
C LEU A 38 15.59 12.13 -3.86
N ILE A 39 15.11 13.28 -3.42
CA ILE A 39 14.14 13.38 -2.33
C ILE A 39 12.86 12.63 -2.68
N ARG A 40 12.35 12.81 -3.89
CA ARG A 40 11.14 12.13 -4.35
C ARG A 40 11.36 10.62 -4.45
N ALA A 41 12.49 10.17 -4.98
CA ALA A 41 12.83 8.74 -5.07
C ALA A 41 12.79 8.08 -3.68
N ILE A 42 13.37 8.74 -2.66
CA ILE A 42 13.32 8.27 -1.28
C ILE A 42 11.87 8.30 -0.76
N ALA A 43 11.14 9.37 -1.01
CA ALA A 43 9.77 9.55 -0.55
C ALA A 43 8.79 8.53 -1.17
N TYR A 44 9.05 8.05 -2.40
CA TYR A 44 8.25 6.98 -3.03
C TYR A 44 8.26 5.67 -2.23
N CYS A 45 9.28 5.42 -1.40
CA CYS A 45 9.30 4.26 -0.49
C CYS A 45 8.24 4.32 0.61
N ALA A 46 7.62 5.48 0.86
CA ALA A 46 6.65 5.66 1.94
C ALA A 46 5.43 4.74 1.83
N VAL A 47 4.85 4.62 0.64
CA VAL A 47 3.66 3.78 0.42
C VAL A 47 3.96 2.30 0.56
N PRO A 48 5.01 1.73 -0.08
CA PRO A 48 5.48 0.38 0.22
C PRO A 48 5.66 0.11 1.72
N VAL A 49 6.28 1.05 2.45
CA VAL A 49 6.50 0.90 3.90
C VAL A 49 5.18 0.77 4.66
N PHE A 50 4.13 1.52 4.34
CA PHE A 50 2.81 1.34 4.96
C PHE A 50 2.23 -0.07 4.72
N PHE A 51 2.36 -0.61 3.51
CA PHE A 51 1.90 -1.98 3.22
C PHE A 51 2.76 -3.02 3.95
N MET A 52 4.08 -2.81 4.04
CA MET A 52 4.98 -3.70 4.81
C MET A 52 4.62 -3.71 6.30
N ILE A 53 4.36 -2.55 6.91
CA ILE A 53 3.88 -2.44 8.29
C ILE A 53 2.53 -3.16 8.47
N THR A 54 1.65 -3.05 7.50
CA THR A 54 0.35 -3.75 7.51
C THR A 54 0.57 -5.26 7.55
N GLY A 55 1.45 -5.80 6.72
CA GLY A 55 1.79 -7.22 6.71
C GLY A 55 2.41 -7.68 8.04
N ALA A 56 3.42 -6.97 8.51
CA ALA A 56 4.11 -7.27 9.76
C ALA A 56 3.21 -7.25 11.00
N THR A 57 2.11 -6.50 10.96
CA THR A 57 1.26 -6.31 12.14
C THR A 57 -0.08 -7.04 12.08
N LEU A 58 -0.57 -7.37 10.89
CA LEU A 58 -1.95 -7.82 10.74
C LEU A 58 -2.10 -9.26 10.24
N ILE A 59 -1.10 -9.88 9.61
CA ILE A 59 -1.24 -11.25 9.10
C ILE A 59 -1.55 -12.23 10.23
N ASP A 60 -0.93 -12.06 11.42
CA ASP A 60 -1.15 -12.91 12.60
C ASP A 60 -2.27 -12.38 13.52
N TYR A 61 -3.25 -11.65 12.99
CA TYR A 61 -4.32 -11.07 13.81
C TYR A 61 -5.17 -12.12 14.53
N ARG A 62 -5.29 -13.34 13.96
CA ARG A 62 -6.09 -14.43 14.52
C ARG A 62 -5.60 -14.92 15.89
N GLU A 63 -4.33 -14.69 16.21
CA GLU A 63 -3.78 -14.96 17.54
C GLU A 63 -4.31 -13.99 18.61
N ARG A 64 -4.91 -12.87 18.21
CA ARG A 64 -5.31 -11.77 19.09
C ARG A 64 -6.82 -11.53 19.14
N TYR A 65 -7.53 -11.77 18.04
CA TYR A 65 -8.97 -11.53 17.92
C TYR A 65 -9.58 -12.18 16.68
N ASP A 66 -10.91 -12.32 16.68
CA ASP A 66 -11.68 -12.88 15.57
C ASP A 66 -11.77 -11.95 14.35
N THR A 67 -12.22 -12.49 13.22
CA THR A 67 -12.32 -11.78 11.93
C THR A 67 -13.33 -10.63 11.98
N LYS A 68 -14.45 -10.77 12.72
CA LYS A 68 -15.43 -9.69 12.87
C LYS A 68 -14.83 -8.47 13.58
N THR A 69 -14.10 -8.73 14.66
CA THR A 69 -13.35 -7.69 15.39
C THR A 69 -12.25 -7.08 14.53
N PHE A 70 -11.56 -7.88 13.70
CA PHE A 70 -10.58 -7.39 12.74
C PHE A 70 -11.20 -6.36 11.79
N PHE A 71 -12.30 -6.70 11.13
CA PHE A 71 -12.98 -5.78 10.22
C PHE A 71 -13.47 -4.52 10.92
N LYS A 72 -14.11 -4.65 12.09
CA LYS A 72 -14.54 -3.48 12.87
C LYS A 72 -13.37 -2.55 13.21
N LYS A 73 -12.23 -3.11 13.62
CA LYS A 73 -11.06 -2.32 14.02
C LYS A 73 -10.30 -1.69 12.85
N ARG A 74 -10.36 -2.28 11.65
CA ARG A 74 -9.53 -1.88 10.51
C ARG A 74 -10.31 -1.18 9.41
N LEU A 75 -11.40 -1.79 8.91
CA LEU A 75 -12.19 -1.18 7.83
C LEU A 75 -12.83 0.14 8.26
N LEU A 76 -13.43 0.21 9.44
CA LEU A 76 -14.07 1.47 9.88
C LEU A 76 -13.06 2.62 10.00
N LYS A 77 -11.83 2.34 10.44
CA LYS A 77 -10.77 3.36 10.54
C LYS A 77 -10.29 3.90 9.18
N VAL A 78 -10.58 3.19 8.11
CA VAL A 78 -10.21 3.58 6.74
C VAL A 78 -11.42 4.12 5.99
N ILE A 79 -12.56 3.44 6.08
CA ILE A 79 -13.79 3.81 5.36
C ILE A 79 -14.36 5.15 5.86
N ILE A 80 -14.38 5.37 7.19
CA ILE A 80 -14.95 6.61 7.75
C ILE A 80 -14.18 7.84 7.26
N PRO A 81 -12.84 7.93 7.39
CA PRO A 81 -12.09 9.05 6.83
C PRO A 81 -12.26 9.16 5.31
N LEU A 82 -12.27 8.06 4.56
CA LEU A 82 -12.49 8.08 3.11
C LEU A 82 -13.83 8.75 2.77
N ILE A 83 -14.92 8.36 3.42
CA ILE A 83 -16.24 8.95 3.19
C ILE A 83 -16.25 10.44 3.53
N ILE A 84 -15.74 10.82 4.71
CA ILE A 84 -15.73 12.22 5.16
C ILE A 84 -14.94 13.08 4.17
N TRP A 85 -13.72 12.68 3.82
CA TRP A 85 -12.89 13.43 2.89
C TRP A 85 -13.46 13.43 1.46
N SER A 86 -14.08 12.32 1.03
CA SER A 86 -14.76 12.29 -0.28
C SER A 86 -15.90 13.30 -0.33
N ILE A 87 -16.70 13.44 0.73
CA ILE A 87 -17.76 14.45 0.80
C ILE A 87 -17.16 15.87 0.76
N ILE A 88 -16.11 16.13 1.53
CA ILE A 88 -15.44 17.43 1.56
C ILE A 88 -14.91 17.78 0.15
N TYR A 89 -14.19 16.85 -0.51
CA TYR A 89 -13.67 17.10 -1.85
C TYR A 89 -14.76 17.18 -2.91
N PHE A 90 -15.87 16.48 -2.75
CA PHE A 90 -17.02 16.62 -3.62
C PHE A 90 -17.57 18.05 -3.58
N ILE A 91 -17.74 18.60 -2.38
CA ILE A 91 -18.18 19.98 -2.17
C ILE A 91 -17.17 20.99 -2.77
N ILE A 92 -15.87 20.79 -2.48
CA ILE A 92 -14.81 21.64 -3.04
C ILE A 92 -14.80 21.60 -4.57
N ASN A 93 -14.95 20.41 -5.18
CA ASN A 93 -14.94 20.25 -6.62
C ASN A 93 -16.17 20.89 -7.29
N PHE A 94 -17.32 20.87 -6.61
CA PHE A 94 -18.51 21.60 -7.04
C PHE A 94 -18.25 23.11 -7.07
N PHE A 95 -17.73 23.70 -6.00
CA PHE A 95 -17.41 25.11 -5.96
C PHE A 95 -16.28 25.53 -6.94
N LYS A 96 -15.39 24.59 -7.28
CA LYS A 96 -14.38 24.80 -8.34
C LYS A 96 -14.94 24.67 -9.76
N GLY A 97 -16.25 24.41 -9.93
CA GLY A 97 -16.89 24.30 -11.24
C GLY A 97 -16.52 23.05 -12.03
N LYS A 98 -16.02 21.97 -11.37
CA LYS A 98 -15.70 20.72 -12.07
C LYS A 98 -16.92 19.96 -12.57
N PHE A 99 -18.08 20.24 -12.03
CA PHE A 99 -19.40 19.74 -12.44
C PHE A 99 -20.49 20.70 -11.95
N SER A 100 -21.66 20.66 -12.59
CA SER A 100 -22.81 21.52 -12.29
C SER A 100 -23.93 20.73 -11.58
N ILE A 101 -24.94 21.44 -11.07
CA ILE A 101 -26.15 20.80 -10.49
C ILE A 101 -26.85 19.90 -11.54
N ASN A 102 -26.81 20.27 -12.81
CA ASN A 102 -27.44 19.50 -13.89
C ASN A 102 -26.76 18.13 -14.14
N ASP A 103 -25.49 17.99 -13.73
CA ASP A 103 -24.73 16.74 -13.87
C ASP A 103 -25.05 15.76 -12.73
N LEU A 104 -25.72 16.20 -11.66
CA LEU A 104 -26.00 15.43 -10.45
C LEU A 104 -27.09 14.37 -10.70
N SER A 105 -26.74 13.29 -11.40
CA SER A 105 -27.56 12.07 -11.45
C SER A 105 -27.10 11.08 -10.36
N PHE A 106 -28.00 10.16 -9.98
CA PHE A 106 -27.64 9.08 -9.07
C PHE A 106 -26.42 8.29 -9.56
N LYS A 107 -26.37 8.00 -10.87
CA LYS A 107 -25.25 7.32 -11.52
C LYS A 107 -23.95 8.12 -11.35
N PHE A 108 -23.98 9.44 -11.63
CA PHE A 108 -22.80 10.29 -11.49
C PHE A 108 -22.28 10.30 -10.05
N VAL A 109 -23.17 10.53 -9.07
CA VAL A 109 -22.78 10.57 -7.65
C VAL A 109 -22.21 9.22 -7.21
N PHE A 110 -22.89 8.11 -7.56
CA PHE A 110 -22.42 6.77 -7.25
C PHE A 110 -21.03 6.50 -7.84
N GLU A 111 -20.84 6.77 -9.14
CA GLU A 111 -19.52 6.59 -9.79
C GLU A 111 -18.45 7.48 -9.16
N TYR A 112 -18.81 8.73 -8.85
CA TYR A 112 -17.87 9.71 -8.31
C TYR A 112 -17.30 9.28 -6.93
N PHE A 113 -18.15 8.72 -6.08
CA PHE A 113 -17.74 8.21 -4.78
C PHE A 113 -17.15 6.79 -4.86
N PHE A 114 -17.81 5.88 -5.56
CA PHE A 114 -17.42 4.47 -5.61
C PHE A 114 -16.10 4.25 -6.36
N LEU A 115 -15.89 4.97 -7.46
CA LEU A 115 -14.64 4.94 -8.23
C LEU A 115 -13.59 5.92 -7.70
N VAL A 116 -13.85 6.54 -6.54
CA VAL A 116 -12.93 7.46 -5.85
C VAL A 116 -12.44 8.60 -6.76
N LYS A 117 -13.33 9.11 -7.65
CA LYS A 117 -13.04 10.21 -8.57
C LYS A 117 -12.94 11.57 -7.86
N THR A 118 -13.27 11.64 -6.58
CA THR A 118 -13.25 12.86 -5.75
C THR A 118 -11.87 13.48 -5.65
N ASN A 119 -10.85 12.64 -5.44
CA ASN A 119 -9.44 13.05 -5.42
C ASN A 119 -8.54 11.86 -5.80
N PRO A 120 -7.60 12.03 -6.75
CA PRO A 120 -6.67 10.96 -7.13
C PRO A 120 -5.87 10.37 -5.98
N ILE A 121 -5.55 11.16 -4.95
CA ILE A 121 -4.78 10.70 -3.78
C ILE A 121 -5.48 9.55 -3.04
N PHE A 122 -6.80 9.43 -3.17
CA PHE A 122 -7.59 8.42 -2.45
C PHE A 122 -7.43 6.99 -2.97
N TRP A 123 -6.69 6.78 -4.06
CA TRP A 123 -6.37 5.43 -4.55
C TRP A 123 -5.78 4.53 -3.46
N PHE A 124 -5.00 5.12 -2.52
CA PHE A 124 -4.41 4.40 -1.41
C PHE A 124 -5.47 3.74 -0.50
N PHE A 125 -6.58 4.43 -0.24
CA PHE A 125 -7.68 3.89 0.57
C PHE A 125 -8.31 2.66 -0.08
N VAL A 126 -8.47 2.67 -1.41
CA VAL A 126 -9.02 1.52 -2.15
C VAL A 126 -8.10 0.31 -2.03
N VAL A 127 -6.79 0.52 -2.23
CA VAL A 127 -5.80 -0.54 -2.13
C VAL A 127 -5.73 -1.11 -0.71
N ILE A 128 -5.70 -0.27 0.33
CA ILE A 128 -5.62 -0.75 1.71
C ILE A 128 -6.90 -1.48 2.14
N ILE A 129 -8.08 -1.07 1.66
CA ILE A 129 -9.34 -1.81 1.87
C ILE A 129 -9.23 -3.20 1.23
N GLY A 130 -8.77 -3.30 -0.03
CA GLY A 130 -8.54 -4.56 -0.71
C GLY A 130 -7.58 -5.47 0.05
N ILE A 131 -6.48 -4.92 0.58
CA ILE A 131 -5.54 -5.66 1.44
C ILE A 131 -6.24 -6.16 2.71
N TYR A 132 -7.03 -5.34 3.38
CA TYR A 132 -7.75 -5.77 4.59
C TYR A 132 -8.79 -6.86 4.31
N LEU A 133 -9.38 -6.89 3.12
CA LEU A 133 -10.27 -7.98 2.70
C LEU A 133 -9.48 -9.27 2.40
N ALA A 134 -8.26 -9.17 1.90
CA ALA A 134 -7.40 -10.31 1.60
C ALA A 134 -6.74 -10.94 2.85
N ILE A 135 -6.40 -10.14 3.87
CA ILE A 135 -5.69 -10.62 5.08
C ILE A 135 -6.39 -11.81 5.77
N PRO A 136 -7.72 -11.85 5.95
CA PRO A 136 -8.38 -13.01 6.56
C PRO A 136 -8.16 -14.32 5.79
N VAL A 137 -8.09 -14.25 4.46
CA VAL A 137 -7.81 -15.42 3.62
C VAL A 137 -6.33 -15.82 3.74
N ILE A 138 -5.43 -14.84 3.64
CA ILE A 138 -3.98 -15.05 3.78
C ILE A 138 -3.63 -15.64 5.15
N SER A 139 -4.30 -15.20 6.20
CA SER A 139 -4.09 -15.68 7.57
C SER A 139 -4.51 -17.14 7.81
N LEU A 140 -5.23 -17.77 6.87
CA LEU A 140 -5.57 -19.21 6.92
C LEU A 140 -4.38 -20.10 6.54
N ILE A 141 -3.36 -19.55 5.88
CA ILE A 141 -2.16 -20.32 5.54
C ILE A 141 -1.47 -20.72 6.86
N PRO A 142 -1.19 -22.02 7.08
CA PRO A 142 -0.51 -22.49 8.28
C PRO A 142 0.83 -21.78 8.51
N GLN A 143 1.13 -21.42 9.74
CA GLN A 143 2.32 -20.62 10.09
C GLN A 143 3.64 -21.27 9.62
N GLU A 144 3.72 -22.60 9.69
CA GLU A 144 4.86 -23.39 9.22
C GLU A 144 5.14 -23.24 7.72
N SER A 145 4.09 -23.17 6.90
CA SER A 145 4.18 -23.05 5.43
C SER A 145 4.22 -21.60 4.96
N ARG A 146 3.81 -20.66 5.80
CA ARG A 146 3.56 -19.26 5.45
C ARG A 146 4.79 -18.56 4.88
N ARG A 147 5.95 -18.76 5.49
CA ARG A 147 7.20 -18.17 5.02
C ARG A 147 7.56 -18.62 3.60
N LYS A 148 7.44 -19.92 3.32
CA LYS A 148 7.73 -20.47 1.97
C LYS A 148 6.73 -19.95 0.94
N ALA A 149 5.42 -19.95 1.28
CA ALA A 149 4.36 -19.44 0.41
C ALA A 149 4.56 -17.94 0.10
N PHE A 150 4.89 -17.13 1.08
CA PHE A 150 5.09 -15.70 0.87
C PHE A 150 6.34 -15.41 0.05
N LEU A 151 7.44 -16.10 0.32
CA LEU A 151 8.66 -15.97 -0.50
C LEU A 151 8.39 -16.34 -1.96
N TYR A 152 7.65 -17.42 -2.20
CA TYR A 152 7.25 -17.83 -3.53
C TYR A 152 6.43 -16.73 -4.23
N ILE A 153 5.42 -16.16 -3.56
CA ILE A 153 4.61 -15.06 -4.11
C ILE A 153 5.46 -13.81 -4.37
N ILE A 154 6.37 -13.45 -3.47
CA ILE A 154 7.28 -12.31 -3.65
C ILE A 154 8.13 -12.49 -4.91
N ILE A 155 8.73 -13.67 -5.08
CA ILE A 155 9.58 -13.96 -6.26
C ILE A 155 8.77 -13.91 -7.54
N ILE A 156 7.61 -14.57 -7.59
CA ILE A 156 6.76 -14.55 -8.79
C ILE A 156 6.29 -13.13 -9.11
N THR A 157 5.86 -12.38 -8.09
CA THR A 157 5.44 -10.99 -8.30
C THR A 157 6.57 -10.14 -8.86
N PHE A 158 7.77 -10.28 -8.31
CA PHE A 158 8.94 -9.56 -8.81
C PHE A 158 9.25 -9.92 -10.27
N VAL A 159 9.27 -11.22 -10.58
CA VAL A 159 9.59 -11.70 -11.93
C VAL A 159 8.57 -11.20 -12.96
N PHE A 160 7.28 -11.40 -12.70
CA PHE A 160 6.23 -11.10 -13.69
C PHE A 160 5.77 -9.64 -13.71
N ASN A 161 5.83 -8.94 -12.59
CA ASN A 161 5.31 -7.58 -12.53
C ASN A 161 6.40 -6.50 -12.61
N GLN A 162 7.68 -6.89 -12.44
CA GLN A 162 8.80 -5.94 -12.48
C GLN A 162 9.85 -6.37 -13.49
N PHE A 163 10.53 -7.48 -13.22
CA PHE A 163 11.70 -7.89 -14.03
C PHE A 163 11.35 -8.17 -15.49
N LEU A 164 10.33 -8.97 -15.76
CA LEU A 164 9.95 -9.33 -17.12
C LEU A 164 9.46 -8.12 -17.95
N PRO A 165 8.59 -7.23 -17.45
CA PRO A 165 8.22 -6.01 -18.17
C PRO A 165 9.43 -5.13 -18.51
N ASP A 166 10.32 -4.91 -17.55
CA ASP A 166 11.51 -4.09 -17.76
C ASP A 166 12.45 -4.72 -18.79
N LEU A 167 12.68 -6.04 -18.71
CA LEU A 167 13.48 -6.78 -19.66
C LEU A 167 12.91 -6.68 -21.10
N LEU A 168 11.61 -6.90 -21.26
CA LEU A 168 10.95 -6.83 -22.57
C LEU A 168 10.98 -5.41 -23.14
N TYR A 169 10.81 -4.40 -22.29
CA TYR A 169 10.95 -3.00 -22.68
C TYR A 169 12.36 -2.70 -23.24
N HIS A 170 13.42 -3.14 -22.57
CA HIS A 170 14.79 -2.95 -23.02
C HIS A 170 15.14 -3.75 -24.29
N LEU A 171 14.45 -4.87 -24.52
CA LEU A 171 14.58 -5.66 -25.75
C LEU A 171 13.70 -5.11 -26.90
N ASN A 172 13.01 -3.98 -26.73
CA ASN A 172 12.03 -3.41 -27.67
C ASN A 172 10.92 -4.39 -28.08
N LEU A 173 10.54 -5.29 -27.16
CA LEU A 173 9.44 -6.22 -27.34
C LEU A 173 8.18 -5.65 -26.67
N ASN A 174 7.04 -5.72 -27.38
CA ASN A 174 5.76 -5.30 -26.81
C ASN A 174 5.38 -6.23 -25.65
N TYR A 175 5.23 -5.64 -24.46
CA TYR A 175 4.76 -6.38 -23.30
C TYR A 175 3.23 -6.44 -23.30
N ASN A 176 2.69 -7.66 -23.26
CA ASN A 176 1.26 -7.85 -23.05
C ASN A 176 0.95 -7.79 -21.54
N TYR A 177 0.16 -6.78 -21.12
CA TYR A 177 -0.25 -6.62 -19.72
C TYR A 177 -1.04 -7.80 -19.16
N ASP A 178 -1.63 -8.65 -19.99
CA ASP A 178 -2.34 -9.86 -19.59
C ASP A 178 -1.40 -10.95 -19.02
N LEU A 179 -0.09 -10.85 -19.26
CA LEU A 179 0.91 -11.75 -18.69
C LEU A 179 1.25 -11.46 -17.22
N LYS A 180 0.70 -10.39 -16.63
CA LYS A 180 0.89 -10.11 -15.20
C LYS A 180 0.28 -11.23 -14.35
N PHE A 181 1.00 -11.60 -13.30
CA PHE A 181 0.53 -12.63 -12.38
C PHE A 181 -0.75 -12.19 -11.68
N PRO A 182 -1.89 -12.91 -11.85
CA PRO A 182 -3.21 -12.43 -11.42
C PRO A 182 -3.33 -12.14 -9.93
N LEU A 183 -2.68 -12.95 -9.05
CA LEU A 183 -2.72 -12.77 -7.60
C LEU A 183 -2.04 -11.49 -7.13
N THR A 184 -1.22 -10.88 -7.97
CA THR A 184 -0.39 -9.73 -7.61
C THR A 184 -0.53 -8.60 -8.62
N TYR A 185 -1.64 -8.55 -9.33
CA TYR A 185 -1.88 -7.60 -10.42
C TYR A 185 -1.51 -6.15 -10.08
N SER A 186 -1.78 -5.68 -8.86
CA SER A 186 -1.39 -4.35 -8.41
C SER A 186 0.05 -4.26 -7.89
N GLY A 187 0.73 -5.40 -7.66
CA GLY A 187 2.04 -5.44 -7.01
C GLY A 187 2.05 -5.09 -5.51
N TRP A 188 1.06 -4.33 -5.04
CA TRP A 188 1.01 -3.83 -3.65
C TRP A 188 0.89 -4.94 -2.61
N ILE A 189 0.22 -6.05 -2.94
CA ILE A 189 0.03 -7.18 -2.03
C ILE A 189 1.37 -7.84 -1.67
N SER A 190 2.37 -7.81 -2.54
CA SER A 190 3.69 -8.37 -2.24
C SER A 190 4.39 -7.65 -1.08
N PHE A 191 4.16 -6.36 -0.91
CA PHE A 191 4.76 -5.61 0.20
C PHE A 191 4.25 -6.06 1.56
N ILE A 192 3.01 -6.54 1.69
CA ILE A 192 2.55 -7.11 2.97
C ILE A 192 3.31 -8.41 3.30
N PHE A 193 3.62 -9.22 2.30
CA PHE A 193 4.41 -10.44 2.49
C PHE A 193 5.87 -10.13 2.82
N ILE A 194 6.46 -9.14 2.15
CA ILE A 194 7.82 -8.66 2.47
C ILE A 194 7.88 -8.17 3.92
N GLY A 195 6.91 -7.34 4.34
CA GLY A 195 6.84 -6.83 5.70
C GLY A 195 6.71 -7.94 6.75
N TYR A 196 5.87 -8.93 6.52
CA TYR A 196 5.73 -10.10 7.38
C TYR A 196 7.04 -10.91 7.46
N TYR A 197 7.70 -11.11 6.32
CA TYR A 197 8.95 -11.87 6.24
C TYR A 197 10.07 -11.18 7.02
N ILE A 198 10.26 -9.88 6.84
CA ILE A 198 11.29 -9.09 7.52
C ILE A 198 11.04 -9.06 9.03
N ASP A 199 9.79 -8.85 9.46
CA ASP A 199 9.45 -8.82 10.89
C ASP A 199 9.72 -10.16 11.57
N GLY A 200 9.35 -11.27 10.93
CA GLY A 200 9.63 -12.60 11.43
C GLY A 200 11.12 -12.94 11.51
N TYR A 201 11.94 -12.40 10.58
CA TYR A 201 13.40 -12.58 10.62
C TYR A 201 14.03 -11.81 11.79
N HIS A 202 13.55 -10.61 12.07
CA HIS A 202 14.04 -9.79 13.17
C HIS A 202 13.76 -10.42 14.54
N LEU A 203 12.58 -11.02 14.71
CA LEU A 203 12.26 -11.76 15.94
C LEU A 203 13.17 -12.98 16.12
N TYR A 204 13.40 -13.74 15.05
CA TYR A 204 14.28 -14.90 15.10
C TYR A 204 15.73 -14.54 15.45
N SER A 205 16.26 -13.44 14.93
CA SER A 205 17.61 -12.97 15.24
C SER A 205 17.74 -12.49 16.69
N LEU A 206 16.72 -11.84 17.24
CA LEU A 206 16.68 -11.43 18.64
C LEU A 206 16.63 -12.63 19.61
N ASP A 207 15.86 -13.65 19.28
CA ASP A 207 15.79 -14.88 20.08
C ASP A 207 17.12 -15.60 20.12
N ILE A 208 17.85 -15.69 19.01
CA ILE A 208 19.21 -16.28 18.97
C ILE A 208 20.18 -15.46 19.82
N ILE A 209 20.14 -14.14 19.77
CA ILE A 209 21.00 -13.27 20.58
C ILE A 209 20.71 -13.48 22.08
N LEU A 210 19.43 -13.55 22.45
CA LEU A 210 19.02 -13.75 23.84
C LEU A 210 19.37 -15.14 24.37
N ILE A 211 19.36 -16.18 23.51
CA ILE A 211 19.80 -17.55 23.88
C ILE A 211 21.31 -17.59 24.10
N ASN A 212 22.08 -16.89 23.27
CA ASN A 212 23.56 -16.87 23.37
C ASN A 212 24.06 -15.93 24.49
N MET A 213 23.21 -15.12 25.11
CA MET A 213 23.53 -14.26 26.26
C MET A 213 23.19 -14.89 27.62
N LYS A 214 22.63 -16.11 27.66
CA LYS A 214 22.39 -16.92 28.87
C LYS A 214 23.44 -18.01 29.00
#